data_2a3f1e2fce4c8433367558f1059aa73a
#
_entry.id   2a3f1e2fce4c8433367558f1059aa73a
#
_cell.length_a   1.000
_cell.length_b   1.000
_cell.length_c   1.000
_cell.angle_alpha   90.00
_cell.angle_beta   90.00
_cell.angle_gamma   90.00
#
_symmetry.space_group_name_H-M   'P 1'
#
loop_
_entity.id
_entity.type
_entity.pdbx_description
1 polymer ?
#
loop_
_entity_poly.entity_id
_entity_poly.type
_entity_poly.pdbx_seq_one_letter_code
_entity_poly.pdbx_strand_id
1 'polypeptide(L)'
;TVNKDSTALQDGKPHQIRYEYEARFKDDPAWNDPWTSQVTYTNNASWGKEHDSTRTTVTREATVLTKTGEQVGNTNRIKYRVVINPTGADLSANGGDTVTLRDKLSPSQGAQASGIRSTVKLYEFEYENDKVQLGAQLSSSRYTIEEPAAGEEAWLVMKIPNHTALVLEYECEVDPGDAVTPSVTNEVTIEDKYTSGDYKPSLSID
;
A
#
# COMPACT_ATOMS: atom_id res chain seq x y z
N THR A 1 2.01 41.82 -4.81
CA THR A 1 2.28 43.15 -5.47
C THR A 1 3.07 44.01 -4.52
N VAL A 2 4.26 44.45 -4.92
CA VAL A 2 5.04 45.42 -4.14
C VAL A 2 4.41 46.77 -4.26
N ASN A 3 4.11 47.41 -3.12
CA ASN A 3 3.62 48.78 -3.12
C ASN A 3 4.75 49.74 -3.55
N LYS A 4 4.69 50.23 -4.77
CA LYS A 4 5.68 51.16 -5.32
C LYS A 4 5.74 52.51 -4.59
N ASP A 5 4.65 52.88 -3.90
CA ASP A 5 4.48 54.14 -3.20
C ASP A 5 4.93 54.08 -1.75
N SER A 6 5.53 52.95 -1.33
CA SER A 6 6.10 52.79 -0.01
C SER A 6 7.25 53.79 0.19
N THR A 7 7.11 54.70 1.16
CA THR A 7 8.15 55.66 1.53
C THR A 7 9.50 54.99 1.91
N ALA A 8 9.43 53.75 2.37
CA ALA A 8 10.62 52.95 2.70
C ALA A 8 11.48 52.58 1.48
N LEU A 9 10.94 52.73 0.25
CA LEU A 9 11.64 52.42 -1.01
C LEU A 9 12.02 53.70 -1.79
N GLN A 10 11.74 54.88 -1.26
CA GLN A 10 11.90 56.17 -1.95
C GLN A 10 13.12 57.00 -1.50
N ASP A 11 13.99 56.41 -0.67
CA ASP A 11 15.17 57.09 -0.14
C ASP A 11 16.36 57.11 -1.13
N GLY A 12 16.18 56.60 -2.32
CA GLY A 12 17.19 56.56 -3.38
C GLY A 12 18.33 55.54 -3.14
N LYS A 13 18.19 54.68 -2.12
CA LYS A 13 19.17 53.65 -1.80
C LYS A 13 18.78 52.28 -2.37
N PRO A 14 19.70 51.40 -2.61
CA PRO A 14 19.40 50.03 -2.94
C PRO A 14 18.76 49.32 -1.73
N HIS A 15 17.60 48.71 -1.95
CA HIS A 15 16.85 47.95 -0.94
C HIS A 15 16.81 46.47 -1.27
N GLN A 16 16.99 45.64 -0.28
CA GLN A 16 16.80 44.20 -0.40
C GLN A 16 15.40 43.83 0.13
N ILE A 17 14.61 43.19 -0.74
CA ILE A 17 13.26 42.75 -0.40
C ILE A 17 13.28 41.23 -0.29
N ARG A 18 12.82 40.70 0.84
CA ARG A 18 12.68 39.28 1.08
C ARG A 18 11.19 38.96 1.20
N TYR A 19 10.72 38.00 0.40
CA TYR A 19 9.39 37.42 0.50
C TYR A 19 9.48 36.04 1.13
N GLU A 20 8.70 35.83 2.17
CA GLU A 20 8.50 34.52 2.79
C GLU A 20 7.04 34.15 2.71
N TYR A 21 6.74 32.94 2.32
CA TYR A 21 5.40 32.40 2.27
C TYR A 21 5.43 30.88 2.41
N GLU A 22 4.32 30.33 2.88
CA GLU A 22 4.08 28.91 2.95
C GLU A 22 3.17 28.49 1.80
N ALA A 23 3.47 27.38 1.17
CA ALA A 23 2.63 26.76 0.18
C ALA A 23 2.05 25.44 0.74
N ARG A 24 0.77 25.18 0.44
CA ARG A 24 0.09 23.92 0.79
C ARG A 24 -0.27 23.18 -0.49
N PHE A 25 -0.02 21.89 -0.49
CA PHE A 25 -0.28 21.00 -1.64
C PHE A 25 -1.58 20.19 -1.44
N LYS A 26 -2.55 20.79 -0.75
CA LYS A 26 -3.72 20.10 -0.21
C LYS A 26 -4.56 19.39 -1.27
N ASP A 27 -4.69 19.97 -2.43
CA ASP A 27 -5.62 19.52 -3.46
C ASP A 27 -4.90 19.11 -4.76
N ASP A 28 -3.64 18.66 -4.63
CA ASP A 28 -2.88 18.17 -5.80
C ASP A 28 -3.38 16.78 -6.20
N PRO A 29 -3.89 16.61 -7.43
CA PRO A 29 -4.38 15.32 -7.93
C PRO A 29 -3.35 14.19 -7.87
N ALA A 30 -2.04 14.52 -7.91
CA ALA A 30 -0.99 13.52 -7.78
C ALA A 30 -1.04 12.76 -6.44
N TRP A 31 -1.65 13.34 -5.40
CA TRP A 31 -1.82 12.67 -4.10
C TRP A 31 -3.13 11.89 -3.98
N ASN A 32 -4.02 11.95 -4.96
CA ASN A 32 -5.24 11.15 -4.99
C ASN A 32 -4.94 9.68 -5.22
N ASP A 33 -3.85 9.40 -5.92
CA ASP A 33 -3.32 8.03 -6.04
C ASP A 33 -2.72 7.60 -4.68
N PRO A 34 -3.31 6.61 -3.97
CA PRO A 34 -2.85 6.18 -2.67
C PRO A 34 -1.43 5.59 -2.68
N TRP A 35 -0.92 5.22 -3.85
CA TRP A 35 0.38 4.60 -4.06
C TRP A 35 1.49 5.59 -4.39
N THR A 36 1.15 6.83 -4.74
CA THR A 36 2.14 7.88 -4.97
C THR A 36 2.92 8.15 -3.69
N SER A 37 4.23 7.89 -3.72
CA SER A 37 5.12 8.10 -2.57
C SER A 37 5.90 9.40 -2.64
N GLN A 38 5.97 10.03 -3.83
CA GLN A 38 6.79 11.20 -4.06
C GLN A 38 6.18 12.10 -5.12
N VAL A 39 6.13 13.39 -4.84
CA VAL A 39 5.75 14.43 -5.82
C VAL A 39 6.77 15.57 -5.74
N THR A 40 7.24 16.03 -6.89
CA THR A 40 8.16 17.16 -6.99
C THR A 40 7.43 18.42 -7.43
N TYR A 41 7.50 19.46 -6.63
CA TYR A 41 6.93 20.76 -6.91
C TYR A 41 8.01 21.74 -7.35
N THR A 42 7.72 22.51 -8.38
CA THR A 42 8.60 23.58 -8.84
C THR A 42 7.97 24.93 -8.53
N ASN A 43 8.70 25.77 -7.81
CA ASN A 43 8.31 27.14 -7.54
C ASN A 43 9.14 28.08 -8.41
N ASN A 44 8.47 28.92 -9.19
CA ASN A 44 9.11 29.90 -10.06
C ASN A 44 8.82 31.31 -9.55
N ALA A 45 9.86 32.09 -9.38
CA ALA A 45 9.76 33.51 -9.05
C ALA A 45 10.35 34.36 -10.17
N SER A 46 9.71 35.49 -10.47
CA SER A 46 10.20 36.45 -11.45
C SER A 46 10.05 37.89 -10.99
N TRP A 47 11.04 38.70 -11.33
CA TRP A 47 11.04 40.13 -11.08
C TRP A 47 11.60 40.85 -12.30
N GLY A 48 10.75 41.52 -13.04
CA GLY A 48 11.13 42.15 -14.31
C GLY A 48 11.60 41.10 -15.32
N LYS A 49 12.86 41.15 -15.71
CA LYS A 49 13.49 40.17 -16.62
C LYS A 49 14.23 39.04 -15.86
N GLU A 50 14.40 39.19 -14.56
CA GLU A 50 15.06 38.19 -13.74
C GLU A 50 14.06 37.14 -13.30
N HIS A 51 14.50 35.90 -13.26
CA HIS A 51 13.71 34.76 -12.79
C HIS A 51 14.61 33.75 -12.10
N ASP A 52 14.02 33.08 -11.14
CA ASP A 52 14.63 31.98 -10.41
C ASP A 52 13.61 30.88 -10.15
N SER A 53 14.08 29.67 -10.01
CA SER A 53 13.22 28.51 -9.71
C SER A 53 13.86 27.62 -8.66
N THR A 54 13.01 27.11 -7.79
CA THR A 54 13.41 26.07 -6.84
C THR A 54 12.50 24.86 -6.96
N ARG A 55 13.01 23.70 -6.63
CA ARG A 55 12.27 22.45 -6.58
C ARG A 55 12.24 21.92 -5.17
N THR A 56 11.07 21.49 -4.75
CA THR A 56 10.88 20.82 -3.48
C THR A 56 10.19 19.49 -3.74
N THR A 57 10.77 18.41 -3.23
CA THR A 57 10.16 17.11 -3.28
C THR A 57 9.49 16.81 -1.95
N VAL A 58 8.20 16.53 -2.02
CA VAL A 58 7.42 16.05 -0.87
C VAL A 58 7.30 14.54 -1.00
N THR A 59 7.62 13.82 0.07
CA THR A 59 7.55 12.38 0.15
C THR A 59 6.57 11.94 1.22
N ARG A 60 5.92 10.82 0.99
CA ARG A 60 5.21 10.05 2.00
C ARG A 60 5.67 8.59 1.92
N GLU A 61 5.53 7.86 3.00
CA GLU A 61 5.86 6.45 3.02
C GLU A 61 4.91 5.68 2.09
N ALA A 62 5.48 4.91 1.16
CA ALA A 62 4.68 4.09 0.26
C ALA A 62 4.11 2.89 1.01
N THR A 63 2.81 2.64 0.87
CA THR A 63 2.19 1.45 1.43
C THR A 63 2.58 0.24 0.59
N VAL A 64 3.33 -0.69 1.17
CA VAL A 64 3.79 -1.91 0.49
C VAL A 64 2.71 -2.98 0.44
N LEU A 65 1.92 -3.08 1.51
CA LEU A 65 0.87 -4.08 1.66
C LEU A 65 -0.42 -3.45 2.14
N THR A 66 -1.53 -3.75 1.46
CA THR A 66 -2.87 -3.49 1.97
C THR A 66 -3.72 -4.73 1.82
N LYS A 67 -4.63 -4.96 2.76
CA LYS A 67 -5.51 -6.11 2.77
C LYS A 67 -6.96 -5.70 2.97
N THR A 68 -7.82 -6.38 2.25
CA THR A 68 -9.27 -6.36 2.47
C THR A 68 -9.79 -7.80 2.52
N GLY A 69 -10.96 -7.99 3.10
CA GLY A 69 -11.62 -9.29 3.13
C GLY A 69 -13.12 -9.13 3.27
N GLU A 70 -13.85 -10.08 2.75
CA GLU A 70 -15.29 -10.11 2.81
C GLU A 70 -15.79 -11.55 2.95
N GLN A 71 -16.92 -11.72 3.63
CA GLN A 71 -17.60 -13.02 3.71
C GLN A 71 -18.14 -13.39 2.34
N VAL A 72 -17.96 -14.63 1.93
CA VAL A 72 -18.46 -15.15 0.66
C VAL A 72 -19.93 -15.54 0.81
N GLY A 73 -20.83 -14.63 0.42
CA GLY A 73 -22.28 -14.84 0.56
C GLY A 73 -22.65 -15.16 2.03
N ASN A 74 -23.50 -16.17 2.24
CA ASN A 74 -23.89 -16.67 3.57
C ASN A 74 -23.12 -17.94 3.94
N THR A 75 -21.85 -18.04 3.56
CA THR A 75 -21.01 -19.18 3.89
C THR A 75 -20.04 -18.88 5.01
N ASN A 76 -19.44 -19.89 5.60
CA ASN A 76 -18.37 -19.76 6.59
C ASN A 76 -17.00 -19.48 5.93
N ARG A 77 -17.00 -18.82 4.76
CA ARG A 77 -15.78 -18.48 4.03
C ARG A 77 -15.55 -16.99 3.98
N ILE A 78 -14.31 -16.63 4.09
CA ILE A 78 -13.82 -15.25 3.90
C ILE A 78 -12.92 -15.25 2.67
N LYS A 79 -13.19 -14.36 1.73
CA LYS A 79 -12.30 -14.07 0.60
C LYS A 79 -11.44 -12.87 0.98
N TYR A 80 -10.13 -13.05 0.89
CA TYR A 80 -9.14 -11.98 1.09
C TYR A 80 -8.58 -11.51 -0.24
N ARG A 81 -8.27 -10.21 -0.28
CA ARG A 81 -7.52 -9.57 -1.34
C ARG A 81 -6.38 -8.78 -0.72
N VAL A 82 -5.16 -9.03 -1.18
CA VAL A 82 -3.94 -8.35 -0.73
C VAL A 82 -3.31 -7.64 -1.91
N VAL A 83 -3.17 -6.32 -1.82
CA VAL A 83 -2.37 -5.54 -2.77
C VAL A 83 -0.93 -5.56 -2.27
N ILE A 84 -0.02 -5.90 -3.15
CA ILE A 84 1.38 -6.14 -2.85
C ILE A 84 2.23 -5.23 -3.73
N ASN A 85 3.11 -4.43 -3.11
CA ASN A 85 4.13 -3.65 -3.79
C ASN A 85 3.60 -2.80 -4.98
N PRO A 86 2.57 -2.00 -4.80
CA PRO A 86 1.92 -1.27 -5.91
C PRO A 86 2.85 -0.29 -6.64
N THR A 87 3.98 0.08 -6.03
CA THR A 87 5.00 0.95 -6.63
C THR A 87 6.09 0.19 -7.39
N GLY A 88 6.13 -1.14 -7.32
CA GLY A 88 7.19 -1.95 -7.92
C GLY A 88 8.57 -1.73 -7.30
N ALA A 89 8.63 -1.31 -6.03
CA ALA A 89 9.88 -1.08 -5.31
C ALA A 89 10.68 -2.37 -5.10
N ASP A 90 11.99 -2.25 -4.83
CA ASP A 90 12.79 -3.38 -4.33
C ASP A 90 12.44 -3.64 -2.87
N LEU A 91 11.84 -4.79 -2.60
CA LEU A 91 11.48 -5.20 -1.24
C LEU A 91 12.50 -6.15 -0.62
N SER A 92 13.45 -6.68 -1.39
CA SER A 92 14.48 -7.59 -0.90
C SER A 92 15.55 -6.85 -0.11
N ALA A 93 16.14 -7.53 0.88
CA ALA A 93 17.28 -6.99 1.62
C ALA A 93 18.59 -7.01 0.80
N ASN A 94 18.66 -7.83 -0.25
CA ASN A 94 19.91 -8.15 -0.96
C ASN A 94 19.78 -8.06 -2.50
N GLY A 95 18.74 -7.40 -3.02
CA GLY A 95 18.53 -7.24 -4.48
C GLY A 95 18.16 -8.54 -5.18
N GLY A 96 17.46 -9.47 -4.50
CA GLY A 96 17.01 -10.73 -5.09
C GLY A 96 15.82 -10.54 -6.03
N ASP A 97 15.67 -11.44 -7.02
CA ASP A 97 14.58 -11.42 -7.99
C ASP A 97 13.22 -11.82 -7.40
N THR A 98 13.22 -12.43 -6.22
CA THR A 98 12.03 -12.86 -5.49
C THR A 98 12.07 -12.45 -4.04
N VAL A 99 10.89 -12.32 -3.43
CA VAL A 99 10.70 -12.06 -2.01
C VAL A 99 9.76 -13.09 -1.40
N THR A 100 9.87 -13.32 -0.10
CA THR A 100 9.05 -14.29 0.62
C THR A 100 7.87 -13.60 1.26
N LEU A 101 6.67 -14.04 0.89
CA LEU A 101 5.40 -13.64 1.51
C LEU A 101 4.95 -14.73 2.48
N ARG A 102 4.47 -14.31 3.65
CA ARG A 102 3.84 -15.20 4.65
C ARG A 102 2.47 -14.65 5.02
N ASP A 103 1.51 -15.55 5.14
CA ASP A 103 0.14 -15.23 5.57
C ASP A 103 -0.22 -16.08 6.80
N LYS A 104 -0.69 -15.42 7.84
CA LYS A 104 -1.08 -16.04 9.11
C LYS A 104 -2.55 -15.76 9.39
N LEU A 105 -3.29 -16.84 9.67
CA LEU A 105 -4.68 -16.79 10.14
C LEU A 105 -4.70 -17.02 11.65
N SER A 106 -5.34 -16.13 12.41
CA SER A 106 -5.47 -16.23 13.86
C SER A 106 -6.95 -16.20 14.21
N PRO A 107 -7.61 -17.37 14.36
CA PRO A 107 -9.02 -17.45 14.74
C PRO A 107 -9.24 -16.99 16.19
N SER A 108 -10.45 -16.50 16.49
CA SER A 108 -10.86 -16.20 17.87
C SER A 108 -10.94 -17.48 18.70
N GLN A 109 -10.89 -17.30 20.02
CA GLN A 109 -11.00 -18.44 20.94
C GLN A 109 -12.27 -19.27 20.70
N GLY A 110 -12.10 -20.58 20.59
CA GLY A 110 -13.18 -21.53 20.31
C GLY A 110 -13.49 -21.73 18.83
N ALA A 111 -12.98 -20.87 17.93
CA ALA A 111 -13.09 -21.04 16.49
C ALA A 111 -11.81 -21.65 15.90
N GLN A 112 -11.91 -22.15 14.67
CA GLN A 112 -10.79 -22.58 13.85
C GLN A 112 -10.85 -21.90 12.47
N ALA A 113 -9.71 -21.73 11.82
CA ALA A 113 -9.63 -21.21 10.47
C ALA A 113 -8.59 -21.99 9.67
N SER A 114 -8.90 -22.26 8.40
CA SER A 114 -8.00 -22.93 7.48
C SER A 114 -8.02 -22.25 6.12
N GLY A 115 -6.83 -21.97 5.57
CA GLY A 115 -6.71 -21.42 4.22
C GLY A 115 -6.99 -22.48 3.15
N ILE A 116 -7.68 -22.10 2.09
CA ILE A 116 -8.03 -22.99 0.98
C ILE A 116 -7.02 -22.81 -0.14
N ARG A 117 -5.97 -23.62 -0.16
CA ARG A 117 -4.83 -23.49 -1.12
C ARG A 117 -5.26 -23.46 -2.59
N SER A 118 -6.30 -24.19 -2.98
CA SER A 118 -6.79 -24.20 -4.35
C SER A 118 -7.39 -22.89 -4.83
N THR A 119 -7.69 -21.98 -3.92
CA THR A 119 -8.22 -20.64 -4.21
C THR A 119 -7.14 -19.57 -4.35
N VAL A 120 -5.88 -19.88 -4.00
CA VAL A 120 -4.77 -18.94 -4.09
C VAL A 120 -4.49 -18.59 -5.55
N LYS A 121 -4.62 -17.31 -5.86
CA LYS A 121 -4.37 -16.75 -7.20
C LYS A 121 -3.60 -15.45 -7.08
N LEU A 122 -2.61 -15.28 -7.94
CA LEU A 122 -1.79 -14.08 -8.02
C LEU A 122 -2.04 -13.40 -9.36
N TYR A 123 -2.29 -12.09 -9.33
CA TYR A 123 -2.60 -11.27 -10.49
C TYR A 123 -1.63 -10.11 -10.60
N GLU A 124 -1.42 -9.58 -11.80
CA GLU A 124 -0.83 -8.27 -12.00
C GLU A 124 -1.76 -7.20 -11.40
N PHE A 125 -1.14 -6.18 -10.79
CA PHE A 125 -1.87 -5.06 -10.25
C PHE A 125 -2.21 -4.07 -11.35
N GLU A 126 -3.47 -3.66 -11.40
CA GLU A 126 -3.94 -2.55 -12.25
C GLU A 126 -4.68 -1.53 -11.38
N TYR A 127 -4.60 -0.26 -11.75
CA TYR A 127 -5.30 0.81 -11.05
C TYR A 127 -5.99 1.71 -12.07
N GLU A 128 -7.31 1.65 -12.09
CA GLU A 128 -8.15 2.42 -13.00
C GLU A 128 -9.38 2.99 -12.28
N ASN A 129 -9.75 4.22 -12.62
CA ASN A 129 -10.92 4.91 -12.05
C ASN A 129 -10.92 4.91 -10.51
N ASP A 130 -9.76 5.21 -9.92
CA ASP A 130 -9.52 5.26 -8.47
C ASP A 130 -9.80 3.92 -7.74
N LYS A 131 -9.68 2.79 -8.45
CA LYS A 131 -9.88 1.45 -7.90
C LYS A 131 -8.79 0.49 -8.33
N VAL A 132 -8.42 -0.40 -7.39
CA VAL A 132 -7.59 -1.56 -7.69
C VAL A 132 -8.39 -2.53 -8.54
N GLN A 133 -7.82 -2.88 -9.68
CA GLN A 133 -8.33 -3.88 -10.60
C GLN A 133 -7.40 -5.11 -10.62
N LEU A 134 -7.92 -6.23 -11.05
CA LEU A 134 -7.13 -7.42 -11.32
C LEU A 134 -6.67 -7.39 -12.77
N GLY A 135 -5.37 -7.35 -12.99
CA GLY A 135 -4.78 -7.56 -14.29
C GLY A 135 -4.71 -9.04 -14.68
N ALA A 136 -3.76 -9.40 -15.49
CA ALA A 136 -3.56 -10.78 -15.92
C ALA A 136 -3.20 -11.70 -14.74
N GLN A 137 -3.79 -12.89 -14.67
CA GLN A 137 -3.38 -13.89 -13.68
C GLN A 137 -1.95 -14.36 -13.99
N LEU A 138 -1.07 -14.35 -12.98
CA LEU A 138 0.29 -14.85 -13.13
C LEU A 138 0.27 -16.36 -13.37
N SER A 139 1.13 -16.80 -14.30
CA SER A 139 1.43 -18.22 -14.46
C SER A 139 2.08 -18.79 -13.18
N SER A 140 1.73 -20.02 -12.83
CA SER A 140 2.33 -20.74 -11.71
C SER A 140 3.86 -20.94 -11.83
N SER A 141 4.44 -20.70 -12.99
CA SER A 141 5.89 -20.67 -13.17
C SER A 141 6.57 -19.39 -12.65
N ARG A 142 5.79 -18.35 -12.37
CA ARG A 142 6.29 -17.04 -11.91
C ARG A 142 6.36 -16.90 -10.38
N TYR A 143 5.81 -17.85 -9.64
CA TYR A 143 5.83 -17.86 -8.16
C TYR A 143 5.88 -19.30 -7.65
N THR A 144 6.24 -19.48 -6.39
CA THR A 144 6.24 -20.78 -5.74
C THR A 144 5.42 -20.71 -4.46
N ILE A 145 4.58 -21.73 -4.21
CA ILE A 145 3.92 -21.94 -2.92
C ILE A 145 4.74 -23.00 -2.19
N GLU A 146 5.26 -22.65 -1.01
CA GLU A 146 6.09 -23.52 -0.17
C GLU A 146 5.26 -24.07 0.99
N GLU A 147 5.68 -25.20 1.53
CA GLU A 147 5.14 -25.68 2.81
C GLU A 147 5.77 -24.85 3.94
N PRO A 148 4.95 -24.36 4.90
CA PRO A 148 5.49 -23.71 6.09
C PRO A 148 6.49 -24.61 6.83
N ALA A 149 7.53 -24.00 7.38
CA ALA A 149 8.51 -24.72 8.16
C ALA A 149 7.88 -25.29 9.46
N ALA A 150 8.48 -26.33 10.01
CA ALA A 150 7.99 -26.91 11.26
C ALA A 150 8.00 -25.86 12.39
N GLY A 151 6.81 -25.61 12.98
CA GLY A 151 6.63 -24.59 14.01
C GLY A 151 6.33 -23.18 13.49
N GLU A 152 6.27 -22.98 12.17
CA GLU A 152 5.82 -21.74 11.56
C GLU A 152 4.29 -21.62 11.63
N GLU A 153 3.79 -20.47 12.07
CA GLU A 153 2.34 -20.24 12.22
C GLU A 153 1.65 -19.80 10.92
N ALA A 154 2.43 -19.56 9.86
CA ALA A 154 1.88 -19.23 8.54
C ALA A 154 1.13 -20.43 7.95
N TRP A 155 -0.04 -20.21 7.37
CA TRP A 155 -0.75 -21.22 6.58
C TRP A 155 -0.32 -21.20 5.11
N LEU A 156 0.21 -20.06 4.64
CA LEU A 156 0.66 -19.85 3.28
C LEU A 156 2.03 -19.18 3.28
N VAL A 157 2.97 -19.80 2.60
CA VAL A 157 4.30 -19.25 2.32
C VAL A 157 4.49 -19.24 0.81
N MET A 158 4.87 -18.09 0.25
CA MET A 158 5.07 -17.93 -1.19
C MET A 158 6.37 -17.21 -1.48
N LYS A 159 7.07 -17.63 -2.54
CA LYS A 159 8.08 -16.81 -3.21
C LYS A 159 7.44 -16.15 -4.40
N ILE A 160 7.42 -14.83 -4.40
CA ILE A 160 6.79 -14.00 -5.42
C ILE A 160 7.82 -13.08 -6.08
N PRO A 161 7.58 -12.63 -7.33
CA PRO A 161 8.49 -11.71 -8.01
C PRO A 161 8.70 -10.42 -7.19
N ASN A 162 9.96 -10.03 -7.03
CA ASN A 162 10.34 -8.71 -6.53
C ASN A 162 10.10 -7.65 -7.62
N HIS A 163 10.17 -6.37 -7.29
CA HIS A 163 9.97 -5.25 -8.23
C HIS A 163 8.65 -5.27 -9.02
N THR A 164 7.65 -6.01 -8.54
CA THR A 164 6.40 -6.24 -9.28
C THR A 164 5.20 -5.87 -8.42
N ALA A 165 4.30 -5.09 -8.98
CA ALA A 165 3.02 -4.76 -8.37
C ALA A 165 2.02 -5.91 -8.60
N LEU A 166 1.46 -6.47 -7.53
CA LEU A 166 0.66 -7.69 -7.57
C LEU A 166 -0.60 -7.57 -6.72
N VAL A 167 -1.58 -8.40 -7.04
CA VAL A 167 -2.77 -8.65 -6.21
C VAL A 167 -2.87 -10.15 -5.93
N LEU A 168 -2.89 -10.51 -4.65
CA LEU A 168 -3.13 -11.88 -4.21
C LEU A 168 -4.58 -12.03 -3.76
N GLU A 169 -5.30 -13.03 -4.27
CA GLU A 169 -6.61 -13.45 -3.78
C GLU A 169 -6.58 -14.89 -3.28
N TYR A 170 -7.30 -15.16 -2.21
CA TYR A 170 -7.52 -16.50 -1.65
C TYR A 170 -8.73 -16.49 -0.72
N GLU A 171 -9.18 -17.70 -0.35
CA GLU A 171 -10.25 -17.90 0.62
C GLU A 171 -9.74 -18.68 1.83
N CYS A 172 -10.36 -18.45 2.98
CA CYS A 172 -10.27 -19.33 4.13
C CYS A 172 -11.67 -19.80 4.56
N GLU A 173 -11.71 -20.98 5.16
CA GLU A 173 -12.88 -21.53 5.79
C GLU A 173 -12.78 -21.35 7.31
N VAL A 174 -13.89 -20.96 7.94
CA VAL A 174 -13.97 -20.72 9.38
C VAL A 174 -14.93 -21.72 9.99
N ASP A 175 -14.44 -22.55 10.90
CA ASP A 175 -15.27 -23.35 11.79
C ASP A 175 -15.55 -22.54 13.05
N PRO A 176 -16.81 -22.14 13.32
CA PRO A 176 -17.16 -21.35 14.48
C PRO A 176 -16.93 -22.09 15.80
N GLY A 177 -16.99 -23.43 15.82
CA GLY A 177 -16.89 -24.22 17.04
C GLY A 177 -17.80 -23.71 18.14
N ASP A 178 -17.24 -23.49 19.33
CA ASP A 178 -17.94 -22.94 20.50
C ASP A 178 -17.82 -21.40 20.62
N ALA A 179 -17.29 -20.71 19.60
CA ALA A 179 -17.11 -19.26 19.64
C ALA A 179 -18.45 -18.54 19.58
N VAL A 180 -18.70 -17.66 20.55
CA VAL A 180 -19.94 -16.83 20.62
C VAL A 180 -19.96 -15.81 19.46
N THR A 181 -18.77 -15.31 19.09
CA THR A 181 -18.60 -14.38 17.97
C THR A 181 -17.35 -14.81 17.20
N PRO A 182 -17.50 -15.73 16.24
CA PRO A 182 -16.37 -16.24 15.50
C PRO A 182 -15.76 -15.13 14.65
N SER A 183 -14.44 -15.07 14.64
CA SER A 183 -13.70 -14.11 13.85
C SER A 183 -12.31 -14.65 13.54
N VAL A 184 -11.70 -14.13 12.49
CA VAL A 184 -10.33 -14.46 12.08
C VAL A 184 -9.56 -13.17 11.86
N THR A 185 -8.50 -12.99 12.63
CA THR A 185 -7.49 -11.95 12.33
C THR A 185 -6.52 -12.52 11.32
N ASN A 186 -6.23 -11.77 10.29
CA ASN A 186 -5.32 -12.19 9.24
C ASN A 186 -4.23 -11.15 9.03
N GLU A 187 -2.97 -11.61 9.04
CA GLU A 187 -1.78 -10.80 8.79
C GLU A 187 -0.98 -11.36 7.63
N VAL A 188 -0.53 -10.48 6.73
CA VAL A 188 0.45 -10.81 5.68
C VAL A 188 1.73 -10.05 5.91
N THR A 189 2.87 -10.72 5.76
CA THR A 189 4.19 -10.12 5.85
C THR A 189 5.02 -10.41 4.60
N ILE A 190 5.95 -9.53 4.27
CA ILE A 190 6.99 -9.76 3.24
C ILE A 190 8.35 -9.52 3.87
N GLU A 191 9.27 -10.49 3.68
CA GLU A 191 10.64 -10.47 4.19
C GLU A 191 10.72 -10.19 5.70
N ASP A 192 9.70 -10.55 6.48
CA ASP A 192 9.54 -10.25 7.91
C ASP A 192 9.73 -8.74 8.27
N LYS A 193 9.65 -7.88 7.26
CA LYS A 193 9.88 -6.44 7.37
C LYS A 193 8.64 -5.62 7.07
N TYR A 194 7.88 -6.01 6.05
CA TYR A 194 6.68 -5.30 5.65
C TYR A 194 5.46 -6.09 6.13
N THR A 195 4.48 -5.41 6.71
CA THR A 195 3.26 -6.04 7.21
C THR A 195 2.02 -5.30 6.71
N SER A 196 0.95 -6.06 6.47
CA SER A 196 -0.37 -5.49 6.19
C SER A 196 -1.05 -4.97 7.46
N GLY A 197 -0.49 -5.25 8.63
CA GLY A 197 -1.20 -5.16 9.89
C GLY A 197 -2.31 -6.22 10.00
N ASP A 198 -2.92 -6.26 11.16
CA ASP A 198 -4.04 -7.15 11.43
C ASP A 198 -5.29 -6.69 10.68
N TYR A 199 -5.93 -7.61 9.95
CA TYR A 199 -7.22 -7.37 9.31
C TYR A 199 -8.26 -8.39 9.80
N LYS A 200 -9.38 -7.91 10.33
CA LYS A 200 -10.44 -8.72 10.92
C LYS A 200 -11.78 -8.38 10.26
N PRO A 201 -12.19 -9.09 9.20
CA PRO A 201 -13.49 -8.88 8.57
C PRO A 201 -14.62 -9.32 9.48
N SER A 202 -15.79 -8.74 9.26
CA SER A 202 -17.02 -9.22 9.90
C SER A 202 -17.43 -10.57 9.31
N LEU A 203 -17.81 -11.51 10.17
CA LEU A 203 -18.38 -12.79 9.79
C LEU A 203 -19.74 -12.92 10.48
N SER A 204 -20.79 -13.15 9.70
CA SER A 204 -22.13 -13.48 10.20
C SER A 204 -22.40 -14.93 9.88
N ILE A 205 -22.63 -15.73 10.92
CA ILE A 205 -22.96 -17.16 10.82
C ILE A 205 -24.37 -17.32 11.38
N ASP A 206 -25.29 -17.81 10.53
CA ASP A 206 -26.68 -18.12 10.89
C ASP A 206 -26.77 -19.46 11.61
#